data_c5f7be0e73eacd703c7464bbb2c464ae
#
_entry.id   c5f7be0e73eacd703c7464bbb2c464ae
#
_cell.length_a   1.000
_cell.length_b   1.000
_cell.length_c   1.000
_cell.angle_alpha   90.00
_cell.angle_beta   90.00
_cell.angle_gamma   90.00
#
_symmetry.space_group_name_H-M   'P 1'
#
loop_
_entity.id
_entity.type
_entity.pdbx_description
1 polymer ?
#
loop_
_entity_poly.entity_id
_entity_poly.type
_entity_poly.pdbx_seq_one_letter_code
_entity_poly.pdbx_strand_id
1 'polypeptide(L)'
;LAGCGQSGPAQESNTLTTQDSQTEMPSFAPESSNNETGASTETANNGEAPVVYMTTEISSEGIMAIYDALGASPAGNIAVKLSTGEPGSNYLRTDLVGELIQSLDATIVECNTAYGGSRSNTAMHYQVAEDHGYTAIANVDIMDEEGSMTLPVEGGDNLTENYVGSHFENYDYFVVLSHFKGHAMAGNDGAIKNISIGIASADGKAHIHSGGTGGNMWSGEQDAFLESMAEAGKSVVNSLNGNILYINVMNRLSVDCDCDGNPAEPDMHD
;
A
#
# COMPACT_ATOMS: atom_id res chain seq x y z
N LEU A 1 -8.06 -8.59 -22.70
CA LEU A 1 -7.35 -9.17 -23.82
C LEU A 1 -6.62 -8.07 -24.60
N ALA A 2 -5.39 -7.81 -24.27
CA ALA A 2 -4.50 -7.05 -25.15
C ALA A 2 -3.22 -7.87 -25.28
N GLY A 3 -3.07 -8.49 -26.46
CA GLY A 3 -1.95 -9.33 -26.79
C GLY A 3 -0.72 -8.49 -27.11
N CYS A 4 0.42 -8.89 -26.60
CA CYS A 4 1.71 -8.47 -27.10
C CYS A 4 2.00 -9.23 -28.39
N GLY A 5 2.18 -8.48 -29.48
CA GLY A 5 2.54 -8.99 -30.79
C GLY A 5 4.00 -9.38 -30.87
N GLN A 6 4.23 -10.52 -31.50
CA GLN A 6 5.55 -11.00 -31.92
C GLN A 6 6.12 -10.16 -33.06
N SER A 7 7.40 -9.90 -33.05
CA SER A 7 8.20 -9.71 -34.26
C SER A 7 9.63 -10.21 -34.04
N GLY A 8 10.03 -11.19 -34.79
CA GLY A 8 11.40 -11.66 -34.98
C GLY A 8 12.09 -10.89 -36.12
N PRO A 9 13.30 -11.32 -36.63
CA PRO A 9 14.55 -10.65 -36.32
C PRO A 9 15.17 -9.93 -37.52
N ALA A 10 16.06 -8.95 -37.30
CA ALA A 10 17.10 -8.61 -38.28
C ALA A 10 18.33 -8.09 -37.58
N GLN A 11 19.46 -8.80 -37.88
CA GLN A 11 20.83 -8.39 -37.59
C GLN A 11 21.18 -7.11 -38.39
N GLU A 12 21.93 -6.22 -37.78
CA GLU A 12 23.12 -5.64 -38.42
C GLU A 12 24.02 -4.97 -37.37
N SER A 13 25.29 -5.33 -37.49
CA SER A 13 26.43 -4.82 -36.73
C SER A 13 26.78 -3.40 -37.08
N ASN A 14 27.06 -2.54 -36.08
CA ASN A 14 28.07 -1.49 -36.29
C ASN A 14 28.72 -1.09 -34.95
N THR A 15 29.99 -1.30 -34.94
CA THR A 15 30.99 -0.76 -34.02
C THR A 15 31.06 0.74 -34.13
N LEU A 16 31.09 1.49 -33.02
CA LEU A 16 32.00 2.65 -32.89
C LEU A 16 31.89 3.34 -31.51
N THR A 17 33.06 3.42 -30.90
CA THR A 17 33.65 4.52 -30.12
C THR A 17 32.99 4.99 -28.80
N THR A 18 33.71 4.68 -27.75
CA THR A 18 33.76 5.35 -26.44
C THR A 18 33.88 6.86 -26.58
N GLN A 19 32.95 7.57 -25.93
CA GLN A 19 33.18 8.91 -25.42
C GLN A 19 32.68 9.00 -23.99
N ASP A 20 33.64 9.19 -23.11
CA ASP A 20 33.51 9.55 -21.73
C ASP A 20 32.81 10.91 -21.59
N SER A 21 31.69 10.97 -20.93
CA SER A 21 31.09 12.26 -20.50
C SER A 21 30.55 12.07 -19.07
N GLN A 22 31.38 12.46 -18.14
CA GLN A 22 30.96 12.69 -16.76
C GLN A 22 29.89 13.81 -16.79
N THR A 23 28.66 13.47 -16.41
CA THR A 23 27.63 14.46 -16.12
C THR A 23 27.47 14.54 -14.61
N GLU A 24 27.94 15.65 -14.05
CA GLU A 24 27.77 16.00 -12.66
C GLU A 24 26.30 16.15 -12.33
N MET A 25 25.87 15.56 -11.20
CA MET A 25 24.52 15.74 -10.64
C MET A 25 24.41 17.14 -10.02
N PRO A 26 23.33 17.87 -10.24
CA PRO A 26 23.12 19.16 -9.59
C PRO A 26 22.78 19.00 -8.09
N SER A 27 23.53 19.72 -7.28
CA SER A 27 23.28 19.90 -5.85
C SER A 27 22.08 20.81 -5.65
N PHE A 28 21.03 20.31 -5.02
CA PHE A 28 19.90 21.13 -4.57
C PHE A 28 20.19 21.69 -3.18
N ALA A 29 20.40 22.99 -3.10
CA ALA A 29 20.33 23.74 -1.85
C ALA A 29 18.88 24.24 -1.66
N PRO A 30 18.32 24.28 -0.43
CA PRO A 30 16.96 24.74 -0.21
C PRO A 30 16.89 26.28 -0.27
N GLU A 31 16.06 26.79 -1.18
CA GLU A 31 15.63 28.18 -1.14
C GLU A 31 14.42 28.34 -0.22
N SER A 32 14.56 29.23 0.76
CA SER A 32 13.46 29.65 1.63
C SER A 32 12.65 30.74 0.93
N SER A 33 11.38 30.50 0.69
CA SER A 33 10.40 31.55 0.38
C SER A 33 9.26 31.54 1.39
N ASN A 34 9.21 32.56 2.23
CA ASN A 34 8.05 32.90 3.04
C ASN A 34 6.89 33.34 2.13
N ASN A 35 5.73 32.74 2.29
CA ASN A 35 4.49 33.46 2.02
C ASN A 35 3.39 32.97 2.99
N GLU A 36 2.92 33.87 3.84
CA GLU A 36 1.80 33.70 4.73
C GLU A 36 0.48 33.84 3.96
N THR A 37 -0.49 32.96 4.20
CA THR A 37 -1.87 33.29 4.65
C THR A 37 -2.82 32.12 4.37
N GLY A 38 -3.44 31.62 5.43
CA GLY A 38 -4.55 30.67 5.34
C GLY A 38 -4.66 29.84 6.63
N ALA A 39 -5.41 30.33 7.60
CA ALA A 39 -5.61 29.66 8.89
C ALA A 39 -6.42 28.37 8.68
N SER A 40 -5.77 27.23 8.72
CA SER A 40 -6.36 25.94 9.06
C SER A 40 -6.03 25.64 10.52
N THR A 41 -7.03 25.24 11.28
CA THR A 41 -6.89 24.81 12.67
C THR A 41 -6.03 23.55 12.74
N GLU A 42 -4.70 23.74 12.81
CA GLU A 42 -3.77 22.69 13.19
C GLU A 42 -4.00 22.38 14.67
N THR A 43 -4.34 21.15 14.98
CA THR A 43 -4.12 20.60 16.32
C THR A 43 -2.64 20.77 16.63
N ALA A 44 -2.34 21.65 17.56
CA ALA A 44 -0.97 21.97 17.97
C ALA A 44 -0.29 20.70 18.48
N ASN A 45 0.51 20.10 17.62
CA ASN A 45 1.54 19.16 18.02
C ASN A 45 2.60 19.97 18.77
N ASN A 46 3.00 19.58 19.97
CA ASN A 46 3.90 20.31 20.88
C ASN A 46 5.34 20.50 20.35
N GLY A 47 5.54 20.59 19.05
CA GLY A 47 6.85 20.88 18.45
C GLY A 47 7.87 19.74 18.51
N GLU A 48 7.51 18.57 19.02
CA GLU A 48 8.37 17.39 18.93
C GLU A 48 8.21 16.74 17.54
N ALA A 49 9.34 16.46 16.89
CA ALA A 49 9.35 15.76 15.62
C ALA A 49 8.77 14.34 15.80
N PRO A 50 8.01 13.82 14.82
CA PRO A 50 7.52 12.45 14.89
C PRO A 50 8.68 11.46 14.97
N VAL A 51 8.55 10.45 15.81
CA VAL A 51 9.58 9.40 15.99
C VAL A 51 9.25 8.22 15.08
N VAL A 52 10.25 7.78 14.32
CA VAL A 52 10.19 6.56 13.51
C VAL A 52 11.20 5.57 14.09
N TYR A 53 10.73 4.37 14.39
CA TYR A 53 11.59 3.26 14.82
C TYR A 53 12.01 2.42 13.62
N MET A 54 13.25 1.95 13.62
CA MET A 54 13.79 1.11 12.56
C MET A 54 14.68 0.00 13.15
N THR A 55 14.60 -1.17 12.57
CA THR A 55 15.52 -2.28 12.81
C THR A 55 16.01 -2.82 11.46
N THR A 56 17.19 -3.39 11.43
CA THR A 56 17.72 -4.14 10.30
C THR A 56 17.42 -5.63 10.40
N GLU A 57 16.83 -6.07 11.52
CA GLU A 57 16.44 -7.46 11.73
C GLU A 57 15.06 -7.71 11.14
N ILE A 58 15.01 -8.35 9.97
CA ILE A 58 13.77 -8.74 9.29
C ILE A 58 13.39 -10.16 9.73
N SER A 59 12.81 -10.23 10.92
CA SER A 59 12.36 -11.48 11.57
C SER A 59 11.07 -11.22 12.35
N SER A 60 10.42 -12.27 12.86
CA SER A 60 9.27 -12.15 13.76
C SER A 60 9.65 -11.35 15.01
N GLU A 61 10.81 -11.62 15.58
CA GLU A 61 11.34 -10.91 16.75
C GLU A 61 11.59 -9.43 16.44
N GLY A 62 12.11 -9.11 15.24
CA GLY A 62 12.32 -7.73 14.79
C GLY A 62 11.01 -6.96 14.65
N ILE A 63 9.97 -7.58 14.10
CA ILE A 63 8.63 -7.00 14.01
C ILE A 63 8.03 -6.77 15.39
N MET A 64 8.13 -7.73 16.30
CA MET A 64 7.67 -7.59 17.68
C MET A 64 8.41 -6.47 18.40
N ALA A 65 9.73 -6.36 18.23
CA ALA A 65 10.53 -5.29 18.84
C ALA A 65 10.11 -3.89 18.33
N ILE A 66 9.79 -3.75 17.04
CA ILE A 66 9.24 -2.50 16.48
C ILE A 66 7.86 -2.20 17.06
N TYR A 67 7.00 -3.20 17.15
CA TYR A 67 5.67 -3.04 17.73
C TYR A 67 5.75 -2.59 19.20
N ASP A 68 6.60 -3.22 20.00
CA ASP A 68 6.82 -2.85 21.40
C ASP A 68 7.38 -1.42 21.53
N ALA A 69 8.33 -1.04 20.66
CA ALA A 69 8.91 0.30 20.66
C ALA A 69 7.89 1.40 20.34
N LEU A 70 6.90 1.09 19.51
CA LEU A 70 5.80 2.02 19.19
C LEU A 70 4.88 2.27 20.39
N GLY A 71 4.84 1.38 21.37
CA GLY A 71 4.07 1.53 22.61
C GLY A 71 2.57 1.64 22.38
N ALA A 72 2.06 1.12 21.26
CA ALA A 72 0.64 1.13 20.94
C ALA A 72 -0.13 0.17 21.83
N SER A 73 -1.39 0.49 22.07
CA SER A 73 -2.31 -0.36 22.84
C SER A 73 -3.63 -0.51 22.08
N PRO A 74 -3.63 -1.30 20.99
CA PRO A 74 -4.84 -1.59 20.23
C PRO A 74 -5.93 -2.17 21.15
N ALA A 75 -7.18 -1.78 20.91
CA ALA A 75 -8.33 -2.26 21.67
C ALA A 75 -9.56 -2.39 20.77
N GLY A 76 -10.50 -3.22 21.19
CA GLY A 76 -11.69 -3.55 20.41
C GLY A 76 -11.43 -4.63 19.37
N ASN A 77 -12.13 -4.56 18.24
CA ASN A 77 -11.92 -5.44 17.10
C ASN A 77 -10.72 -4.94 16.31
N ILE A 78 -9.65 -5.70 16.27
CA ILE A 78 -8.39 -5.30 15.65
C ILE A 78 -8.28 -5.89 14.25
N ALA A 79 -8.09 -5.04 13.25
CA ALA A 79 -7.76 -5.40 11.89
C ALA A 79 -6.26 -5.34 11.66
N VAL A 80 -5.68 -6.38 11.06
CA VAL A 80 -4.35 -6.31 10.46
C VAL A 80 -4.51 -6.18 8.95
N LYS A 81 -4.22 -4.99 8.41
CA LYS A 81 -4.24 -4.76 6.98
C LYS A 81 -2.89 -5.09 6.36
N LEU A 82 -2.88 -6.12 5.57
CA LEU A 82 -1.74 -6.50 4.73
C LEU A 82 -2.22 -6.80 3.30
N SER A 83 -1.30 -6.96 2.36
CA SER A 83 -1.62 -7.50 1.03
C SER A 83 -1.42 -9.00 1.03
N THR A 84 -2.47 -9.76 0.69
CA THR A 84 -2.39 -11.22 0.57
C THR A 84 -1.47 -11.68 -0.56
N GLY A 85 -1.21 -10.79 -1.55
CA GLY A 85 -0.35 -11.06 -2.70
C GLY A 85 -1.03 -11.92 -3.78
N GLU A 86 -0.66 -11.73 -5.04
CA GLU A 86 -1.05 -12.66 -6.11
C GLU A 86 -0.25 -13.96 -5.99
N PRO A 87 -0.78 -15.10 -6.48
CA PRO A 87 0.01 -16.33 -6.57
C PRO A 87 1.33 -16.10 -7.30
N GLY A 88 2.44 -16.48 -6.64
CA GLY A 88 3.79 -16.29 -7.16
C GLY A 88 4.47 -14.97 -6.79
N SER A 89 3.75 -14.01 -6.20
CA SER A 89 4.36 -12.75 -5.73
C SER A 89 5.16 -12.92 -4.43
N ASN A 90 5.96 -11.90 -4.10
CA ASN A 90 6.59 -11.76 -2.79
C ASN A 90 5.61 -11.12 -1.81
N TYR A 91 4.90 -11.90 -1.04
CA TYR A 91 4.02 -11.43 0.03
C TYR A 91 4.69 -11.59 1.40
N LEU A 92 4.17 -10.91 2.42
CA LEU A 92 4.62 -11.07 3.80
C LEU A 92 4.24 -12.47 4.30
N ARG A 93 5.23 -13.32 4.50
CA ARG A 93 5.00 -14.70 4.92
C ARG A 93 4.55 -14.78 6.36
N THR A 94 3.81 -15.83 6.66
CA THR A 94 3.20 -16.06 7.98
C THR A 94 4.22 -16.30 9.09
N ASP A 95 5.39 -16.85 8.78
CA ASP A 95 6.49 -17.01 9.73
C ASP A 95 7.08 -15.66 10.19
N LEU A 96 6.90 -14.61 9.38
CA LEU A 96 7.37 -13.27 9.69
C LEU A 96 6.35 -12.45 10.50
N VAL A 97 5.07 -12.55 10.17
CA VAL A 97 4.02 -11.66 10.71
C VAL A 97 3.07 -12.35 11.70
N GLY A 98 3.10 -13.68 11.76
CA GLY A 98 2.11 -14.47 12.48
C GLY A 98 2.11 -14.23 13.99
N GLU A 99 3.27 -14.07 14.61
CA GLU A 99 3.37 -13.82 16.07
C GLU A 99 2.68 -12.50 16.46
N LEU A 100 2.92 -11.42 15.71
CA LEU A 100 2.27 -10.15 15.97
C LEU A 100 0.75 -10.26 15.79
N ILE A 101 0.29 -10.86 14.70
CA ILE A 101 -1.14 -11.00 14.40
C ILE A 101 -1.86 -11.79 15.49
N GLN A 102 -1.25 -12.91 15.91
CA GLN A 102 -1.80 -13.77 16.97
C GLN A 102 -1.75 -13.10 18.33
N SER A 103 -0.70 -12.36 18.66
CA SER A 103 -0.58 -11.63 19.94
C SER A 103 -1.67 -10.57 20.12
N LEU A 104 -2.18 -10.06 19.01
CA LEU A 104 -3.25 -9.06 18.97
C LEU A 104 -4.66 -9.67 18.92
N ASP A 105 -4.80 -10.96 18.75
CA ASP A 105 -6.07 -11.64 18.44
C ASP A 105 -6.80 -10.96 17.26
N ALA A 106 -6.04 -10.57 16.24
CA ALA A 106 -6.50 -9.72 15.16
C ALA A 106 -7.06 -10.54 13.99
N THR A 107 -7.94 -9.92 13.21
CA THR A 107 -8.39 -10.42 11.92
C THR A 107 -7.55 -9.80 10.81
N ILE A 108 -7.06 -10.61 9.87
CA ILE A 108 -6.41 -10.14 8.64
C ILE A 108 -7.49 -9.61 7.70
N VAL A 109 -7.32 -8.38 7.23
CA VAL A 109 -8.30 -7.74 6.36
C VAL A 109 -7.71 -7.34 5.01
N GLU A 110 -8.49 -7.51 3.95
CA GLU A 110 -8.20 -7.13 2.57
C GLU A 110 -9.49 -6.73 1.83
N CYS A 111 -9.33 -6.18 0.62
CA CYS A 111 -10.42 -6.02 -0.34
C CYS A 111 -10.03 -6.59 -1.69
N ASN A 112 -11.02 -7.00 -2.47
CA ASN A 112 -10.82 -7.53 -3.83
C ASN A 112 -10.08 -6.52 -4.72
N THR A 113 -9.33 -7.02 -5.70
CA THR A 113 -8.66 -6.17 -6.69
C THR A 113 -9.65 -5.71 -7.76
N ALA A 114 -9.41 -4.51 -8.32
CA ALA A 114 -10.21 -3.97 -9.42
C ALA A 114 -9.73 -4.45 -10.81
N TYR A 115 -8.59 -5.11 -10.86
CA TYR A 115 -8.06 -5.76 -12.07
C TYR A 115 -8.29 -7.28 -12.01
N GLY A 116 -8.21 -7.96 -13.16
CA GLY A 116 -8.32 -9.42 -13.22
C GLY A 116 -7.17 -10.12 -12.48
N GLY A 117 -7.43 -11.30 -11.97
CA GLY A 117 -6.47 -12.10 -11.20
C GLY A 117 -7.18 -12.93 -10.15
N SER A 118 -6.41 -13.63 -9.34
CA SER A 118 -6.94 -14.54 -8.31
C SER A 118 -7.60 -13.81 -7.14
N ARG A 119 -7.37 -12.50 -7.00
CA ARG A 119 -7.96 -11.68 -5.95
C ARG A 119 -9.08 -10.75 -6.42
N SER A 120 -9.56 -10.90 -7.66
CA SER A 120 -10.67 -10.10 -8.21
C SER A 120 -12.06 -10.65 -7.88
N ASN A 121 -12.12 -11.79 -7.23
CA ASN A 121 -13.34 -12.46 -6.80
C ASN A 121 -13.16 -12.97 -5.38
N THR A 122 -14.12 -12.71 -4.51
CA THR A 122 -14.07 -13.01 -3.09
C THR A 122 -13.72 -14.47 -2.79
N ALA A 123 -14.38 -15.43 -3.44
CA ALA A 123 -14.12 -16.85 -3.20
C ALA A 123 -12.68 -17.26 -3.60
N MET A 124 -12.19 -16.73 -4.73
CA MET A 124 -10.81 -16.96 -5.17
C MET A 124 -9.80 -16.24 -4.26
N HIS A 125 -10.15 -15.06 -3.74
CA HIS A 125 -9.29 -14.30 -2.83
C HIS A 125 -9.14 -15.03 -1.48
N TYR A 126 -10.20 -15.60 -0.93
CA TYR A 126 -10.09 -16.47 0.23
C TYR A 126 -9.20 -17.69 -0.05
N GLN A 127 -9.28 -18.28 -1.24
CA GLN A 127 -8.39 -19.39 -1.59
C GLN A 127 -6.92 -18.95 -1.64
N VAL A 128 -6.62 -17.76 -2.18
CA VAL A 128 -5.26 -17.19 -2.14
C VAL A 128 -4.78 -17.00 -0.71
N ALA A 129 -5.63 -16.48 0.17
CA ALA A 129 -5.28 -16.32 1.59
C ALA A 129 -5.00 -17.66 2.28
N GLU A 130 -5.75 -18.71 1.94
CA GLU A 130 -5.51 -20.09 2.42
C GLU A 130 -4.20 -20.64 1.86
N ASP A 131 -3.98 -20.55 0.55
CA ASP A 131 -2.78 -21.07 -0.13
C ASP A 131 -1.50 -20.40 0.41
N HIS A 132 -1.57 -19.13 0.81
CA HIS A 132 -0.49 -18.38 1.41
C HIS A 132 -0.36 -18.58 2.93
N GLY A 133 -1.26 -19.38 3.52
CA GLY A 133 -1.21 -19.80 4.93
C GLY A 133 -1.81 -18.79 5.93
N TYR A 134 -2.42 -17.71 5.47
CA TYR A 134 -2.97 -16.68 6.36
C TYR A 134 -4.13 -17.20 7.22
N THR A 135 -4.98 -18.07 6.67
CA THR A 135 -6.09 -18.70 7.41
C THR A 135 -5.64 -19.65 8.53
N ALA A 136 -4.37 -20.09 8.50
CA ALA A 136 -3.79 -20.91 9.55
C ALA A 136 -3.33 -20.10 10.78
N ILE A 137 -3.15 -18.77 10.64
CA ILE A 137 -2.64 -17.93 11.73
C ILE A 137 -3.70 -16.97 12.29
N ALA A 138 -4.74 -16.62 11.52
CA ALA A 138 -5.82 -15.74 11.96
C ALA A 138 -7.08 -15.93 11.11
N ASN A 139 -8.18 -15.32 11.54
CA ASN A 139 -9.32 -15.10 10.66
C ASN A 139 -8.93 -14.16 9.51
N VAL A 140 -9.52 -14.38 8.35
CA VAL A 140 -9.36 -13.51 7.17
C VAL A 140 -10.72 -12.95 6.79
N ASP A 141 -10.80 -11.66 6.51
CA ASP A 141 -12.00 -10.95 6.06
C ASP A 141 -11.71 -10.16 4.79
N ILE A 142 -12.43 -10.46 3.72
CA ILE A 142 -12.42 -9.70 2.49
C ILE A 142 -13.52 -8.63 2.62
N MET A 143 -13.14 -7.48 3.14
CA MET A 143 -14.05 -6.44 3.64
C MET A 143 -15.09 -5.94 2.63
N ASP A 144 -14.85 -6.13 1.34
CA ASP A 144 -15.81 -5.74 0.28
C ASP A 144 -16.62 -6.90 -0.28
N GLU A 145 -16.69 -8.04 0.43
CA GLU A 145 -17.51 -9.19 -0.01
C GLU A 145 -19.01 -8.88 -0.05
N GLU A 146 -19.49 -8.00 0.82
CA GLU A 146 -20.86 -7.51 0.88
C GLU A 146 -21.03 -6.12 0.22
N GLY A 147 -20.00 -5.61 -0.46
CA GLY A 147 -20.03 -4.33 -1.16
C GLY A 147 -19.19 -3.24 -0.49
N SER A 148 -19.58 -1.99 -0.71
CA SER A 148 -18.82 -0.83 -0.30
C SER A 148 -19.59 0.02 0.70
N MET A 149 -18.86 0.70 1.59
CA MET A 149 -19.34 1.86 2.33
C MET A 149 -18.56 3.12 1.91
N THR A 150 -19.07 4.28 2.25
CA THR A 150 -18.49 5.56 1.85
C THR A 150 -17.89 6.28 3.05
N LEU A 151 -16.64 6.73 2.89
CA LEU A 151 -16.00 7.66 3.81
C LEU A 151 -15.94 9.05 3.17
N PRO A 152 -16.20 10.14 3.93
CA PRO A 152 -16.06 11.49 3.42
C PRO A 152 -14.57 11.82 3.17
N VAL A 153 -14.29 12.53 2.09
CA VAL A 153 -12.98 13.11 1.80
C VAL A 153 -13.05 14.61 2.02
N GLU A 154 -12.48 15.07 3.13
CA GLU A 154 -12.48 16.48 3.50
C GLU A 154 -11.33 17.23 2.82
N GLY A 155 -11.67 18.24 2.03
CA GLY A 155 -10.69 19.10 1.34
C GLY A 155 -9.90 18.36 0.26
N GLY A 156 -10.51 17.37 -0.39
CA GLY A 156 -9.93 16.74 -1.57
C GLY A 156 -10.14 17.59 -2.82
N ASP A 157 -9.17 17.60 -3.70
CA ASP A 157 -9.24 18.27 -5.01
C ASP A 157 -9.83 17.32 -6.08
N ASN A 158 -9.60 16.02 -5.94
CA ASN A 158 -10.02 14.98 -6.89
C ASN A 158 -11.18 14.14 -6.35
N LEU A 159 -11.16 13.79 -5.05
CA LEU A 159 -12.18 12.96 -4.42
C LEU A 159 -13.05 13.78 -3.48
N THR A 160 -14.36 13.53 -3.48
CA THR A 160 -15.30 13.98 -2.45
C THR A 160 -15.68 12.84 -1.50
N GLU A 161 -15.52 11.60 -1.96
CA GLU A 161 -15.87 10.37 -1.28
C GLU A 161 -14.82 9.29 -1.57
N ASN A 162 -14.59 8.42 -0.60
CA ASN A 162 -13.76 7.22 -0.75
C ASN A 162 -14.63 5.99 -0.48
N TYR A 163 -14.64 5.02 -1.39
CA TYR A 163 -15.40 3.78 -1.25
C TYR A 163 -14.50 2.68 -0.70
N VAL A 164 -14.73 2.32 0.56
CA VAL A 164 -14.01 1.25 1.25
C VAL A 164 -14.88 0.00 1.36
N GLY A 165 -14.28 -1.14 1.71
CA GLY A 165 -15.06 -2.36 1.96
C GLY A 165 -16.11 -2.14 3.05
N SER A 166 -17.32 -2.70 2.89
CA SER A 166 -18.45 -2.50 3.82
C SER A 166 -18.15 -2.98 5.23
N HIS A 167 -17.24 -3.94 5.41
CA HIS A 167 -16.85 -4.43 6.72
C HIS A 167 -15.83 -3.54 7.46
N PHE A 168 -15.36 -2.43 6.85
CA PHE A 168 -14.44 -1.49 7.50
C PHE A 168 -14.95 -1.01 8.86
N GLU A 169 -16.26 -0.78 8.98
CA GLU A 169 -16.90 -0.32 10.22
C GLU A 169 -16.94 -1.37 11.35
N ASN A 170 -16.60 -2.64 11.06
CA ASN A 170 -16.56 -3.69 12.05
C ASN A 170 -15.30 -3.65 12.94
N TYR A 171 -14.33 -2.80 12.60
CA TYR A 171 -13.03 -2.75 13.25
C TYR A 171 -12.78 -1.42 13.94
N ASP A 172 -12.28 -1.50 15.17
CA ASP A 172 -11.99 -0.35 16.04
C ASP A 172 -10.55 0.16 15.88
N TYR A 173 -9.62 -0.71 15.46
CA TYR A 173 -8.20 -0.40 15.34
C TYR A 173 -7.57 -1.12 14.14
N PHE A 174 -6.71 -0.41 13.41
CA PHE A 174 -5.98 -0.97 12.27
C PHE A 174 -4.48 -1.02 12.52
N VAL A 175 -3.87 -2.19 12.39
CA VAL A 175 -2.42 -2.39 12.28
C VAL A 175 -2.10 -2.63 10.81
N VAL A 176 -1.39 -1.70 10.19
CA VAL A 176 -1.08 -1.73 8.77
C VAL A 176 0.31 -2.31 8.57
N LEU A 177 0.37 -3.58 8.16
CA LEU A 177 1.60 -4.27 7.80
C LEU A 177 1.80 -4.18 6.29
N SER A 178 2.79 -3.42 5.86
CA SER A 178 3.03 -3.21 4.44
C SER A 178 4.35 -3.84 4.00
N HIS A 179 4.30 -4.68 2.97
CA HIS A 179 5.49 -5.06 2.24
C HIS A 179 5.95 -3.83 1.43
N PHE A 180 7.05 -3.20 1.85
CA PHE A 180 7.55 -2.00 1.20
C PHE A 180 8.42 -2.38 -0.01
N LYS A 181 8.04 -1.90 -1.19
CA LYS A 181 8.72 -2.18 -2.46
C LYS A 181 8.40 -1.12 -3.51
N GLY A 182 9.02 -1.20 -4.68
CA GLY A 182 8.67 -0.39 -5.82
C GLY A 182 7.25 -0.67 -6.34
N HIS A 183 6.68 0.29 -7.05
CA HIS A 183 5.39 0.17 -7.71
C HIS A 183 5.33 1.05 -8.97
N ALA A 184 4.93 0.46 -10.10
CA ALA A 184 4.97 1.11 -11.41
C ALA A 184 4.17 2.42 -11.49
N MET A 185 2.98 2.49 -10.84
CA MET A 185 2.12 3.67 -10.89
C MET A 185 2.29 4.59 -9.67
N ALA A 186 2.55 4.03 -8.48
CA ALA A 186 2.60 4.80 -7.23
C ALA A 186 4.03 5.17 -6.79
N GLY A 187 5.05 4.80 -7.58
CA GLY A 187 6.46 4.93 -7.20
C GLY A 187 6.88 3.88 -6.18
N ASN A 188 6.18 3.79 -5.06
CA ASN A 188 6.39 2.77 -4.04
C ASN A 188 5.07 2.20 -3.50
N ASP A 189 5.14 0.98 -3.03
CA ASP A 189 4.08 0.28 -2.30
C ASP A 189 4.46 0.24 -0.82
N GLY A 190 3.70 0.94 0.02
CA GLY A 190 3.96 1.06 1.45
C GLY A 190 2.66 1.42 2.17
N ALA A 191 2.78 1.97 3.38
CA ALA A 191 1.64 2.22 4.25
C ALA A 191 0.54 3.08 3.59
N ILE A 192 0.90 4.17 2.89
CA ILE A 192 -0.09 5.07 2.25
C ILE A 192 -0.91 4.32 1.20
N LYS A 193 -0.24 3.58 0.30
CA LYS A 193 -0.93 2.77 -0.69
C LYS A 193 -1.76 1.66 -0.05
N ASN A 194 -1.26 1.04 1.00
CA ASN A 194 -1.95 -0.04 1.70
C ASN A 194 -3.25 0.43 2.37
N ILE A 195 -3.28 1.66 2.93
CA ILE A 195 -4.50 2.22 3.53
C ILE A 195 -5.43 2.89 2.51
N SER A 196 -4.93 3.40 1.41
CA SER A 196 -5.76 4.00 0.36
C SER A 196 -6.31 2.93 -0.59
N ILE A 197 -5.45 2.37 -1.44
CA ILE A 197 -5.84 1.36 -2.42
C ILE A 197 -6.20 0.03 -1.73
N GLY A 198 -5.46 -0.37 -0.68
CA GLY A 198 -5.67 -1.65 -0.02
C GLY A 198 -7.00 -1.77 0.73
N ILE A 199 -7.48 -0.69 1.36
CA ILE A 199 -8.75 -0.65 2.10
C ILE A 199 -9.95 -0.32 1.19
N ALA A 200 -9.69 0.37 0.05
CA ALA A 200 -10.73 0.64 -0.92
C ALA A 200 -11.34 -0.66 -1.46
N SER A 201 -12.66 -0.69 -1.62
CA SER A 201 -13.35 -1.76 -2.34
C SER A 201 -12.90 -1.83 -3.81
N ALA A 202 -13.28 -2.86 -4.55
CA ALA A 202 -12.97 -2.94 -5.98
C ALA A 202 -13.43 -1.69 -6.74
N ASP A 203 -14.62 -1.18 -6.45
CA ASP A 203 -15.14 0.08 -7.04
C ASP A 203 -14.33 1.30 -6.57
N GLY A 204 -13.95 1.34 -5.29
CA GLY A 204 -13.12 2.40 -4.72
C GLY A 204 -11.73 2.43 -5.34
N LYS A 205 -11.10 1.29 -5.56
CA LYS A 205 -9.84 1.19 -6.28
C LYS A 205 -9.94 1.80 -7.68
N ALA A 206 -10.99 1.46 -8.43
CA ALA A 206 -11.23 2.03 -9.76
C ALA A 206 -11.46 3.54 -9.70
N HIS A 207 -12.21 4.02 -8.71
CA HIS A 207 -12.46 5.44 -8.49
C HIS A 207 -11.18 6.23 -8.21
N ILE A 208 -10.32 5.75 -7.30
CA ILE A 208 -9.03 6.38 -6.98
C ILE A 208 -8.11 6.37 -8.20
N HIS A 209 -7.97 5.25 -8.91
CA HIS A 209 -7.08 5.16 -10.09
C HIS A 209 -7.53 6.06 -11.23
N SER A 210 -8.82 6.36 -11.35
CA SER A 210 -9.35 7.28 -12.35
C SER A 210 -9.20 8.77 -11.96
N GLY A 211 -8.60 9.10 -10.82
CA GLY A 211 -8.52 10.48 -10.34
C GLY A 211 -9.91 11.05 -9.97
N GLY A 212 -10.80 10.24 -9.42
CA GLY A 212 -12.15 10.66 -9.03
C GLY A 212 -13.14 10.85 -10.19
N THR A 213 -12.73 10.65 -11.44
CA THR A 213 -13.60 10.92 -12.61
C THR A 213 -14.67 9.85 -12.85
N GLY A 214 -14.59 8.69 -12.19
CA GLY A 214 -15.48 7.56 -12.41
C GLY A 214 -15.31 6.88 -13.78
N GLY A 215 -14.21 7.16 -14.47
CA GLY A 215 -13.84 6.56 -15.75
C GLY A 215 -13.21 5.18 -15.60
N ASN A 216 -12.61 4.70 -16.67
CA ASN A 216 -11.80 3.49 -16.63
C ASN A 216 -10.59 3.72 -15.72
N MET A 217 -10.30 2.77 -14.81
CA MET A 217 -9.20 2.86 -13.86
C MET A 217 -7.82 3.10 -14.52
N TRP A 218 -7.66 2.80 -15.80
CA TRP A 218 -6.44 3.00 -16.57
C TRP A 218 -6.39 4.34 -17.33
N SER A 219 -7.42 5.18 -17.21
CA SER A 219 -7.54 6.46 -17.94
C SER A 219 -7.23 7.69 -17.09
N GLY A 220 -6.90 7.51 -15.81
CA GLY A 220 -6.52 8.62 -14.93
C GLY A 220 -5.17 9.22 -15.29
N GLU A 221 -5.07 10.55 -15.18
CA GLU A 221 -3.79 11.22 -15.24
C GLU A 221 -2.95 10.84 -14.00
N GLN A 222 -1.63 10.74 -14.18
CA GLN A 222 -0.73 10.24 -13.14
C GLN A 222 -0.79 11.07 -11.84
N ASP A 223 -0.79 12.38 -11.94
CA ASP A 223 -0.81 13.27 -10.77
C ASP A 223 -2.16 13.17 -10.05
N ALA A 224 -3.28 13.19 -10.79
CA ALA A 224 -4.62 13.03 -10.23
C ALA A 224 -4.79 11.68 -9.52
N PHE A 225 -4.19 10.61 -10.03
CA PHE A 225 -4.16 9.32 -9.33
C PHE A 225 -3.40 9.40 -8.00
N LEU A 226 -2.20 9.99 -7.99
CA LEU A 226 -1.37 10.08 -6.78
C LEU A 226 -2.03 10.97 -5.71
N GLU A 227 -2.62 12.08 -6.12
CA GLU A 227 -3.39 12.97 -5.24
C GLU A 227 -4.62 12.25 -4.68
N SER A 228 -5.40 11.59 -5.53
CA SER A 228 -6.57 10.79 -5.10
C SER A 228 -6.17 9.68 -4.11
N MET A 229 -5.01 9.05 -4.32
CA MET A 229 -4.49 8.05 -3.40
C MET A 229 -4.17 8.65 -2.01
N ALA A 230 -3.58 9.85 -1.98
CA ALA A 230 -3.30 10.56 -0.74
C ALA A 230 -4.59 11.00 -0.03
N GLU A 231 -5.56 11.52 -0.78
CA GLU A 231 -6.88 11.93 -0.29
C GLU A 231 -7.67 10.75 0.30
N ALA A 232 -7.69 9.61 -0.40
CA ALA A 232 -8.30 8.38 0.09
C ALA A 232 -7.62 7.88 1.38
N GLY A 233 -6.28 7.89 1.43
CA GLY A 233 -5.55 7.53 2.64
C GLY A 233 -5.88 8.45 3.82
N LYS A 234 -5.97 9.76 3.58
CA LYS A 234 -6.39 10.75 4.59
C LYS A 234 -7.79 10.48 5.13
N SER A 235 -8.74 10.11 4.27
CA SER A 235 -10.12 9.80 4.69
C SER A 235 -10.17 8.60 5.64
N VAL A 236 -9.37 7.57 5.38
CA VAL A 236 -9.24 6.39 6.26
C VAL A 236 -8.67 6.80 7.62
N VAL A 237 -7.56 7.56 7.64
CA VAL A 237 -6.94 8.05 8.89
C VAL A 237 -7.92 8.89 9.72
N ASN A 238 -8.65 9.80 9.07
CA ASN A 238 -9.64 10.63 9.72
C ASN A 238 -10.76 9.80 10.35
N SER A 239 -11.25 8.79 9.63
CA SER A 239 -12.34 7.93 10.13
C SER A 239 -11.92 7.08 11.32
N LEU A 240 -10.65 6.69 11.42
CA LEU A 240 -10.12 5.90 12.53
C LEU A 240 -9.73 6.74 13.75
N ASN A 241 -9.75 8.07 13.66
CA ASN A 241 -9.44 8.97 14.79
C ASN A 241 -8.12 8.65 15.51
N GLY A 242 -7.09 8.26 14.76
CA GLY A 242 -5.78 7.89 15.31
C GLY A 242 -5.66 6.44 15.78
N ASN A 243 -6.71 5.62 15.68
CA ASN A 243 -6.67 4.19 15.96
C ASN A 243 -6.03 3.40 14.80
N ILE A 244 -4.81 3.77 14.46
CA ILE A 244 -4.07 3.19 13.35
C ILE A 244 -2.57 3.20 13.63
N LEU A 245 -1.89 2.14 13.23
CA LEU A 245 -0.46 1.92 13.40
C LEU A 245 0.13 1.42 12.08
N TYR A 246 1.35 1.83 11.77
CA TYR A 246 2.01 1.47 10.52
C TYR A 246 3.35 0.77 10.78
N ILE A 247 3.55 -0.38 10.12
CA ILE A 247 4.83 -1.09 10.05
C ILE A 247 5.11 -1.40 8.59
N ASN A 248 6.20 -0.83 8.06
CA ASN A 248 6.69 -1.15 6.73
C ASN A 248 7.82 -2.18 6.84
N VAL A 249 7.70 -3.26 6.10
CA VAL A 249 8.68 -4.36 6.06
C VAL A 249 9.37 -4.35 4.71
N MET A 250 10.67 -4.11 4.70
CA MET A 250 11.50 -4.00 3.48
C MET A 250 12.10 -5.36 3.07
N ASN A 251 11.40 -6.45 3.38
CA ASN A 251 11.86 -7.80 3.02
C ASN A 251 11.90 -7.96 1.50
N ARG A 252 13.05 -8.38 0.96
CA ARG A 252 13.26 -8.57 -0.48
C ARG A 252 12.91 -7.31 -1.28
N LEU A 253 13.47 -6.19 -0.86
CA LEU A 253 13.22 -4.89 -1.47
C LEU A 253 13.60 -4.89 -2.95
N SER A 254 12.64 -4.58 -3.80
CA SER A 254 12.80 -4.43 -5.25
C SER A 254 12.23 -3.08 -5.69
N VAL A 255 12.85 -2.47 -6.71
CA VAL A 255 12.29 -1.28 -7.38
C VAL A 255 11.13 -1.63 -8.30
N ASP A 256 11.04 -2.89 -8.74
CA ASP A 256 9.96 -3.38 -9.58
C ASP A 256 8.75 -3.85 -8.77
N CYS A 257 7.58 -3.78 -9.41
CA CYS A 257 6.33 -4.28 -8.85
C CYS A 257 6.14 -5.76 -9.16
N ASP A 258 5.65 -6.52 -8.18
CA ASP A 258 5.29 -7.93 -8.31
C ASP A 258 3.77 -8.18 -8.30
N CYS A 259 2.96 -7.14 -8.56
CA CYS A 259 1.50 -7.22 -8.53
C CYS A 259 0.91 -8.16 -9.61
N ASP A 260 1.69 -8.56 -10.59
CA ASP A 260 1.34 -9.51 -11.65
C ASP A 260 1.69 -10.98 -11.30
N GLY A 261 2.21 -11.24 -10.10
CA GLY A 261 2.65 -12.57 -9.67
C GLY A 261 4.05 -12.96 -10.16
N ASN A 262 4.78 -12.04 -10.80
CA ASN A 262 6.15 -12.25 -11.27
C ASN A 262 7.10 -11.34 -10.48
N PRO A 263 7.56 -11.77 -9.31
CA PRO A 263 8.44 -10.94 -8.50
C PRO A 263 9.78 -10.74 -9.22
N ALA A 264 10.26 -9.50 -9.24
CA ALA A 264 11.64 -9.23 -9.63
C ALA A 264 12.61 -9.82 -8.60
N GLU A 265 13.84 -10.08 -9.04
CA GLU A 265 14.93 -10.35 -8.10
C GLU A 265 15.10 -9.13 -7.19
N PRO A 266 15.31 -9.30 -5.89
CA PRO A 266 15.55 -8.20 -4.98
C PRO A 266 16.77 -7.37 -5.39
N ASP A 267 16.64 -6.05 -5.38
CA ASP A 267 17.78 -5.13 -5.58
C ASP A 267 18.62 -5.01 -4.31
N MET A 268 18.01 -5.33 -3.15
CA MET A 268 18.70 -5.42 -1.86
C MET A 268 18.40 -6.80 -1.25
N HIS A 269 19.44 -7.46 -0.82
CA HIS A 269 19.38 -8.73 -0.08
C HIS A 269 19.59 -8.45 1.41
N ASP A 270 18.89 -9.22 2.24
CA ASP A 270 19.00 -9.20 3.70
C ASP A 270 20.37 -9.70 4.17
#